data_08a948a41d8da1c81e8a49e9ee4d98b0
#
_entry.id   08a948a41d8da1c81e8a49e9ee4d98b0
#
_cell.length_a   1.000
_cell.length_b   1.000
_cell.length_c   1.000
_cell.angle_alpha   90.00
_cell.angle_beta   90.00
_cell.angle_gamma   90.00
#
_symmetry.space_group_name_H-M   'P 1'
#
loop_
_entity.id
_entity.type
_entity.pdbx_description
1 polymer ?
#
loop_
_entity_poly.entity_id
_entity_poly.type
_entity_poly.pdbx_seq_one_letter_code
_entity_poly.pdbx_strand_id
1 'polypeptide(L)'
;MQKKIISLLLGSVMSLSAAQAMAADKVTLQLKWVTQAQFGGYYVAKDKGFYEEEGLDVDIKPGGPDIAPPQVLAGGGADVIVDWMPSALATREKGVPLVNIAQPYKSSGMMLTCLKESGVKTPEDFKGKTLGVWFFGNEYPFLSWMAHLKIPTTGGADGVTVLKQGFNVDPLLQKQAACISTMTYNEYWQVIDAGIKPDDLITFQYEKEGVATLEDGLYVLEDKLKDPAFKEKMVKFVRASMKGSKYAEEHTDEAAEIVLENDASGAQTEKHQKRMMAEVAKLTAGSNGALDEADYTRTVKTLLGGGSDPVITKEPSGAWTHEITDAALK
;
A
#
# COMPACT_ATOMS: atom_id res chain seq x y z
N MET A 1 51.71 -39.74 65.29
CA MET A 1 50.40 -39.09 65.26
C MET A 1 50.35 -38.27 63.98
N GLN A 2 49.77 -38.82 62.90
CA GLN A 2 49.63 -38.14 61.61
C GLN A 2 48.14 -37.72 61.44
N LYS A 3 47.89 -36.40 61.33
CA LYS A 3 46.58 -35.85 61.04
C LYS A 3 46.40 -35.80 59.53
N LYS A 4 45.41 -36.54 59.01
CA LYS A 4 44.95 -36.46 57.60
C LYS A 4 44.03 -35.29 57.49
N ILE A 5 44.35 -34.33 56.59
CA ILE A 5 43.51 -33.24 56.17
C ILE A 5 42.77 -33.71 54.90
N ILE A 6 41.47 -33.82 54.98
CA ILE A 6 40.61 -34.11 53.85
C ILE A 6 40.16 -32.76 53.27
N SER A 7 40.63 -32.41 52.07
CA SER A 7 40.17 -31.22 51.31
C SER A 7 38.93 -31.60 50.51
N LEU A 8 37.83 -31.03 50.88
CA LEU A 8 36.57 -31.10 50.09
C LEU A 8 36.68 -30.10 48.96
N LEU A 9 36.78 -30.56 47.72
CA LEU A 9 36.62 -29.76 46.52
C LEU A 9 35.11 -29.65 46.18
N LEU A 10 34.48 -28.49 46.45
CA LEU A 10 33.18 -28.16 45.94
C LEU A 10 33.34 -27.72 44.46
N GLY A 11 33.00 -28.59 43.54
CA GLY A 11 32.88 -28.26 42.12
C GLY A 11 31.56 -27.51 41.84
N SER A 12 31.65 -26.19 41.64
CA SER A 12 30.52 -25.41 41.12
C SER A 12 30.32 -25.74 39.63
N VAL A 13 29.28 -26.49 39.31
CA VAL A 13 28.81 -26.69 37.93
C VAL A 13 28.04 -25.42 37.54
N MET A 14 28.71 -24.49 36.86
CA MET A 14 28.00 -23.42 36.13
C MET A 14 27.29 -24.03 34.94
N SER A 15 25.96 -24.15 35.05
CA SER A 15 25.10 -24.46 33.95
C SER A 15 25.06 -23.23 32.99
N LEU A 16 25.87 -23.25 31.94
CA LEU A 16 25.67 -22.34 30.81
C LEU A 16 24.37 -22.76 30.13
N SER A 17 23.29 -22.05 30.43
CA SER A 17 22.08 -22.05 29.58
C SER A 17 22.46 -21.37 28.26
N ALA A 18 22.85 -22.14 27.26
CA ALA A 18 22.95 -21.67 25.91
C ALA A 18 21.49 -21.32 25.46
N ALA A 19 21.16 -20.04 25.51
CA ALA A 19 20.00 -19.56 24.79
C ALA A 19 20.25 -19.91 23.32
N GLN A 20 19.57 -20.93 22.82
CA GLN A 20 19.52 -21.17 21.37
C GLN A 20 18.89 -19.93 20.77
N ALA A 21 19.69 -19.11 20.09
CA ALA A 21 19.16 -18.08 19.20
C ALA A 21 18.31 -18.80 18.14
N MET A 22 17.01 -18.78 18.30
CA MET A 22 16.09 -19.25 17.24
C MET A 22 16.35 -18.37 16.01
N ALA A 23 16.54 -19.00 14.87
CA ALA A 23 16.66 -18.25 13.63
C ALA A 23 15.37 -17.43 13.44
N ALA A 24 15.53 -16.16 13.06
CA ALA A 24 14.38 -15.29 12.80
C ALA A 24 13.51 -15.86 11.69
N ASP A 25 12.20 -15.76 11.85
CA ASP A 25 11.23 -16.20 10.85
C ASP A 25 11.27 -15.24 9.65
N LYS A 26 11.53 -15.79 8.47
CA LYS A 26 11.56 -14.98 7.24
C LYS A 26 10.17 -14.59 6.79
N VAL A 27 10.02 -13.32 6.40
CA VAL A 27 8.83 -12.76 5.77
C VAL A 27 9.25 -11.98 4.53
N THR A 28 8.65 -12.27 3.39
CA THR A 28 8.81 -11.46 2.18
C THR A 28 7.57 -10.60 1.99
N LEU A 29 7.75 -9.27 2.05
CA LEU A 29 6.74 -8.26 1.74
C LEU A 29 6.95 -7.75 0.30
N GLN A 30 5.97 -7.91 -0.58
CA GLN A 30 5.96 -7.26 -1.88
C GLN A 30 5.16 -5.96 -1.81
N LEU A 31 5.82 -4.85 -2.07
CA LEU A 31 5.16 -3.54 -2.18
C LEU A 31 4.38 -3.41 -3.48
N LYS A 32 3.37 -2.54 -3.47
CA LYS A 32 2.57 -2.24 -4.66
C LYS A 32 3.31 -1.33 -5.65
N TRP A 33 4.13 -0.43 -5.17
CA TRP A 33 4.81 0.60 -5.96
C TRP A 33 6.31 0.66 -5.64
N VAL A 34 7.03 1.55 -6.32
CA VAL A 34 8.46 1.79 -6.08
C VAL A 34 8.72 2.21 -4.63
N THR A 35 9.96 2.06 -4.16
CA THR A 35 10.38 2.54 -2.85
C THR A 35 10.13 4.03 -2.73
N GLN A 36 9.25 4.42 -1.81
CA GLN A 36 8.90 5.82 -1.54
C GLN A 36 8.22 5.95 -0.17
N ALA A 37 8.05 7.17 0.33
CA ALA A 37 7.51 7.47 1.66
C ALA A 37 6.10 6.92 1.92
N GLN A 38 5.33 6.59 0.88
CA GLN A 38 4.08 5.84 0.96
C GLN A 38 4.21 4.56 1.79
N PHE A 39 5.36 3.92 1.75
CA PHE A 39 5.66 2.68 2.47
C PHE A 39 6.58 2.90 3.68
N GLY A 40 6.72 4.16 4.11
CA GLY A 40 7.65 4.55 5.17
C GLY A 40 7.52 3.72 6.43
N GLY A 41 6.30 3.36 6.84
CA GLY A 41 6.07 2.56 8.04
C GLY A 41 6.76 1.20 8.02
N TYR A 42 6.84 0.52 6.86
CA TYR A 42 7.51 -0.78 6.74
C TYR A 42 9.04 -0.64 6.80
N TYR A 43 9.58 0.39 6.13
CA TYR A 43 11.01 0.67 6.18
C TYR A 43 11.46 1.10 7.58
N VAL A 44 10.68 1.95 8.25
CA VAL A 44 10.90 2.32 9.65
C VAL A 44 10.84 1.10 10.57
N ALA A 45 9.85 0.21 10.38
CA ALA A 45 9.76 -1.00 11.21
C ALA A 45 11.01 -1.89 11.07
N LYS A 46 11.60 -1.92 9.87
CA LYS A 46 12.84 -2.66 9.62
C LYS A 46 14.04 -1.94 10.20
N ASP A 47 14.23 -0.65 9.93
CA ASP A 47 15.37 0.15 10.37
C ASP A 47 15.46 0.25 11.90
N LYS A 48 14.32 0.47 12.55
CA LYS A 48 14.23 0.57 14.03
C LYS A 48 14.26 -0.80 14.73
N GLY A 49 14.41 -1.89 14.00
CA GLY A 49 14.47 -3.24 14.57
C GLY A 49 13.13 -3.76 15.09
N PHE A 50 11.98 -3.14 14.77
CA PHE A 50 10.68 -3.60 15.29
C PHE A 50 10.29 -4.98 14.77
N TYR A 51 10.72 -5.36 13.56
CA TYR A 51 10.57 -6.73 13.08
C TYR A 51 11.48 -7.71 13.84
N GLU A 52 12.72 -7.32 14.13
CA GLU A 52 13.67 -8.14 14.89
C GLU A 52 13.20 -8.37 16.33
N GLU A 53 12.58 -7.36 16.98
CA GLU A 53 11.96 -7.49 18.30
C GLU A 53 10.87 -8.58 18.33
N GLU A 54 10.17 -8.79 17.21
CA GLU A 54 9.16 -9.85 17.03
C GLU A 54 9.76 -11.18 16.52
N GLY A 55 11.08 -11.26 16.35
CA GLY A 55 11.77 -12.44 15.84
C GLY A 55 11.60 -12.66 14.34
N LEU A 56 11.38 -11.59 13.57
CA LEU A 56 11.18 -11.63 12.12
C LEU A 56 12.40 -11.06 11.37
N ASP A 57 12.74 -11.71 10.26
CA ASP A 57 13.65 -11.21 9.22
C ASP A 57 12.81 -10.83 7.98
N VAL A 58 12.58 -9.52 7.77
CA VAL A 58 11.68 -9.03 6.73
C VAL A 58 12.45 -8.54 5.51
N ASP A 59 12.20 -9.19 4.37
CA ASP A 59 12.66 -8.75 3.05
C ASP A 59 11.55 -7.92 2.38
N ILE A 60 11.83 -6.62 2.13
CA ILE A 60 10.90 -5.69 1.50
C ILE A 60 11.27 -5.56 0.02
N LYS A 61 10.41 -6.07 -0.86
CA LYS A 61 10.59 -6.01 -2.31
C LYS A 61 9.82 -4.82 -2.88
N PRO A 62 10.49 -3.91 -3.61
CA PRO A 62 9.81 -2.81 -4.27
C PRO A 62 8.87 -3.35 -5.37
N GLY A 63 7.79 -2.61 -5.60
CA GLY A 63 6.88 -2.80 -6.72
C GLY A 63 7.18 -1.86 -7.88
N GLY A 64 6.16 -1.52 -8.64
CA GLY A 64 6.26 -0.60 -9.77
C GLY A 64 5.06 -0.66 -10.71
N PRO A 65 5.07 0.18 -11.77
CA PRO A 65 3.94 0.31 -12.70
C PRO A 65 3.67 -0.94 -13.55
N ASP A 66 4.60 -1.90 -13.58
CA ASP A 66 4.49 -3.14 -14.35
C ASP A 66 4.48 -4.40 -13.45
N ILE A 67 4.33 -4.22 -12.13
CA ILE A 67 4.26 -5.31 -11.15
C ILE A 67 2.83 -5.42 -10.62
N ALA A 68 2.26 -6.61 -10.69
CA ALA A 68 0.98 -6.96 -10.08
C ALA A 68 1.22 -7.78 -8.80
N PRO A 69 1.19 -7.19 -7.60
CA PRO A 69 1.47 -7.89 -6.34
C PRO A 69 0.63 -9.16 -6.13
N PRO A 70 -0.68 -9.20 -6.49
CA PRO A 70 -1.46 -10.43 -6.40
C PRO A 70 -0.88 -11.61 -7.18
N GLN A 71 -0.28 -11.36 -8.36
CA GLN A 71 0.36 -12.41 -9.14
C GLN A 71 1.68 -12.89 -8.50
N VAL A 72 2.44 -11.96 -7.90
CA VAL A 72 3.66 -12.30 -7.14
C VAL A 72 3.29 -13.21 -5.96
N LEU A 73 2.24 -12.87 -5.21
CA LEU A 73 1.77 -13.65 -4.07
C LEU A 73 1.27 -15.03 -4.51
N ALA A 74 0.42 -15.09 -5.54
CA ALA A 74 -0.11 -16.36 -6.08
C ALA A 74 1.01 -17.28 -6.61
N GLY A 75 2.07 -16.70 -7.15
CA GLY A 75 3.26 -17.41 -7.60
C GLY A 75 4.23 -17.84 -6.50
N GLY A 76 3.94 -17.51 -5.23
CA GLY A 76 4.80 -17.82 -4.08
C GLY A 76 6.04 -16.93 -3.97
N GLY A 77 6.06 -15.79 -4.65
CA GLY A 77 7.16 -14.83 -4.62
C GLY A 77 7.17 -13.92 -3.38
N ALA A 78 6.10 -13.93 -2.59
CA ALA A 78 5.96 -13.18 -1.34
C ALA A 78 5.08 -13.95 -0.34
N ASP A 79 5.22 -13.63 0.95
CA ASP A 79 4.33 -14.10 2.03
C ASP A 79 3.13 -13.17 2.23
N VAL A 80 3.36 -11.87 2.06
CA VAL A 80 2.37 -10.80 2.21
C VAL A 80 2.63 -9.72 1.16
N ILE A 81 1.56 -9.06 0.72
CA ILE A 81 1.65 -7.97 -0.25
C ILE A 81 0.95 -6.72 0.25
N VAL A 82 1.41 -5.56 -0.22
CA VAL A 82 0.61 -4.34 -0.22
C VAL A 82 -0.16 -4.27 -1.53
N ASP A 83 -1.47 -4.10 -1.46
CA ASP A 83 -2.30 -3.89 -2.65
C ASP A 83 -3.51 -3.01 -2.33
N TRP A 84 -4.14 -2.48 -3.38
CA TRP A 84 -5.41 -1.77 -3.26
C TRP A 84 -6.58 -2.74 -3.24
N MET A 85 -7.60 -2.44 -2.41
CA MET A 85 -8.78 -3.29 -2.28
C MET A 85 -9.45 -3.59 -3.64
N PRO A 86 -9.63 -2.66 -4.59
CA PRO A 86 -10.18 -2.95 -5.90
C PRO A 86 -9.44 -4.05 -6.66
N SER A 87 -8.11 -4.00 -6.65
CA SER A 87 -7.26 -5.02 -7.27
C SER A 87 -7.40 -6.37 -6.57
N ALA A 88 -7.39 -6.36 -5.24
CA ALA A 88 -7.51 -7.58 -4.45
C ALA A 88 -8.87 -8.26 -4.65
N LEU A 89 -9.98 -7.49 -4.67
CA LEU A 89 -11.33 -8.03 -4.87
C LEU A 89 -11.53 -8.57 -6.29
N ALA A 90 -11.07 -7.84 -7.31
CA ALA A 90 -11.12 -8.30 -8.70
C ALA A 90 -10.30 -9.58 -8.90
N THR A 91 -9.16 -9.69 -8.22
CA THR A 91 -8.30 -10.87 -8.26
C THR A 91 -8.93 -12.05 -7.52
N ARG A 92 -9.58 -11.78 -6.37
CA ARG A 92 -10.32 -12.79 -5.61
C ARG A 92 -11.49 -13.36 -6.42
N GLU A 93 -12.24 -12.51 -7.13
CA GLU A 93 -13.34 -12.96 -8.01
C GLU A 93 -12.84 -13.88 -9.14
N LYS A 94 -11.61 -13.66 -9.61
CA LYS A 94 -10.94 -14.50 -10.62
C LYS A 94 -10.33 -15.80 -10.04
N GLY A 95 -10.51 -16.06 -8.75
CA GLY A 95 -10.16 -17.33 -8.12
C GLY A 95 -8.86 -17.35 -7.33
N VAL A 96 -8.17 -16.21 -7.16
CA VAL A 96 -7.02 -16.09 -6.24
C VAL A 96 -7.52 -15.57 -4.90
N PRO A 97 -7.59 -16.38 -3.84
CA PRO A 97 -8.31 -16.09 -2.61
C PRO A 97 -7.48 -15.15 -1.69
N LEU A 98 -7.37 -13.89 -2.07
CA LEU A 98 -6.71 -12.84 -1.29
C LEU A 98 -7.57 -12.46 -0.08
N VAL A 99 -6.95 -12.30 1.09
CA VAL A 99 -7.60 -11.84 2.32
C VAL A 99 -6.86 -10.62 2.85
N ASN A 100 -7.58 -9.51 3.07
CA ASN A 100 -7.06 -8.36 3.79
C ASN A 100 -6.88 -8.72 5.26
N ILE A 101 -5.67 -8.53 5.79
CA ILE A 101 -5.32 -8.83 7.18
C ILE A 101 -4.98 -7.57 7.99
N ALA A 102 -4.78 -6.43 7.32
CA ALA A 102 -4.64 -5.12 7.93
C ALA A 102 -4.85 -4.01 6.88
N GLN A 103 -5.36 -2.87 7.33
CA GLN A 103 -5.69 -1.71 6.50
C GLN A 103 -5.12 -0.43 7.13
N PRO A 104 -3.82 -0.12 6.90
CA PRO A 104 -3.20 1.08 7.46
C PRO A 104 -3.81 2.38 6.95
N TYR A 105 -4.14 2.46 5.65
CA TYR A 105 -4.73 3.63 5.03
C TYR A 105 -6.24 3.70 5.29
N LYS A 106 -6.72 4.84 5.81
CA LYS A 106 -8.14 5.08 6.13
C LYS A 106 -8.88 5.87 5.06
N SER A 107 -8.16 6.61 4.22
CA SER A 107 -8.73 7.41 3.13
C SER A 107 -7.89 7.29 1.86
N SER A 108 -8.55 7.59 0.73
CA SER A 108 -7.89 7.57 -0.57
C SER A 108 -7.14 8.87 -0.84
N GLY A 109 -5.89 8.75 -1.28
CA GLY A 109 -5.13 9.87 -1.82
C GLY A 109 -5.32 10.06 -3.33
N MET A 110 -6.09 9.19 -3.97
CA MET A 110 -6.22 9.18 -5.43
C MET A 110 -7.02 10.37 -5.96
N MET A 111 -6.55 10.97 -7.04
CA MET A 111 -7.24 12.01 -7.77
C MET A 111 -6.85 12.03 -9.26
N LEU A 112 -7.66 12.70 -10.07
CA LEU A 112 -7.25 13.16 -11.40
C LEU A 112 -6.80 14.61 -11.32
N THR A 113 -5.62 14.91 -11.85
CA THR A 113 -5.08 16.27 -11.98
C THR A 113 -5.08 16.66 -13.45
N CYS A 114 -5.74 17.76 -13.76
CA CYS A 114 -5.95 18.27 -15.12
C CYS A 114 -5.32 19.65 -15.28
N LEU A 115 -4.79 19.96 -16.47
CA LEU A 115 -4.45 21.35 -16.83
C LEU A 115 -5.74 22.13 -17.12
N LYS A 116 -5.89 23.32 -16.55
CA LYS A 116 -7.04 24.21 -16.86
C LYS A 116 -7.16 24.56 -18.34
N GLU A 117 -6.03 24.69 -19.03
CA GLU A 117 -6.00 24.94 -20.47
C GLU A 117 -6.58 23.81 -21.32
N SER A 118 -6.71 22.59 -20.77
CA SER A 118 -7.37 21.46 -21.44
C SER A 118 -8.87 21.67 -21.64
N GLY A 119 -9.44 22.67 -20.96
CA GLY A 119 -10.88 22.98 -20.98
C GLY A 119 -11.72 22.10 -20.04
N VAL A 120 -11.11 21.17 -19.30
CA VAL A 120 -11.80 20.36 -18.28
C VAL A 120 -12.12 21.24 -17.08
N LYS A 121 -13.39 21.28 -16.67
CA LYS A 121 -13.87 22.00 -15.49
C LYS A 121 -14.68 21.11 -14.56
N THR A 122 -15.39 20.15 -15.14
CA THR A 122 -16.20 19.15 -14.42
C THR A 122 -15.90 17.76 -14.97
N PRO A 123 -16.30 16.68 -14.28
CA PRO A 123 -16.09 15.31 -14.79
C PRO A 123 -16.76 15.02 -16.14
N GLU A 124 -17.87 15.72 -16.47
CA GLU A 124 -18.55 15.59 -17.76
C GLU A 124 -17.67 16.05 -18.94
N ASP A 125 -16.72 16.95 -18.68
CA ASP A 125 -15.78 17.47 -19.69
C ASP A 125 -14.66 16.47 -20.06
N PHE A 126 -14.62 15.31 -19.42
CA PHE A 126 -13.68 14.24 -19.77
C PHE A 126 -13.95 13.64 -21.15
N LYS A 127 -15.18 13.77 -21.66
CA LYS A 127 -15.56 13.26 -22.97
C LYS A 127 -14.68 13.84 -24.09
N GLY A 128 -14.22 12.95 -24.96
CA GLY A 128 -13.29 13.30 -26.04
C GLY A 128 -11.86 13.60 -25.61
N LYS A 129 -11.53 13.47 -24.32
CA LYS A 129 -10.18 13.72 -23.80
C LYS A 129 -9.36 12.44 -23.68
N THR A 130 -8.03 12.61 -23.65
CA THR A 130 -7.08 11.57 -23.24
C THR A 130 -6.77 11.74 -21.76
N LEU A 131 -6.92 10.67 -20.99
CA LEU A 131 -6.63 10.65 -19.56
C LEU A 131 -5.55 9.61 -19.26
N GLY A 132 -4.51 10.01 -18.53
CA GLY A 132 -3.46 9.12 -18.05
C GLY A 132 -3.96 8.29 -16.87
N VAL A 133 -3.81 6.98 -16.95
CA VAL A 133 -4.29 6.02 -15.93
C VAL A 133 -3.23 4.96 -15.70
N TRP A 134 -2.99 4.63 -14.43
CA TRP A 134 -2.16 3.47 -14.08
C TRP A 134 -2.89 2.17 -14.33
N PHE A 135 -2.13 1.10 -14.57
CA PHE A 135 -2.65 -0.24 -14.84
C PHE A 135 -2.24 -1.23 -13.73
N PHE A 136 -2.44 -2.52 -13.99
CA PHE A 136 -2.16 -3.63 -13.07
C PHE A 136 -2.96 -3.55 -11.75
N GLY A 137 -4.25 -3.22 -11.88
CA GLY A 137 -5.20 -3.12 -10.79
C GLY A 137 -5.38 -1.70 -10.24
N ASN A 138 -4.53 -0.75 -10.64
CA ASN A 138 -4.67 0.66 -10.26
C ASN A 138 -5.74 1.41 -11.08
N GLU A 139 -6.14 0.86 -12.23
CA GLU A 139 -7.19 1.41 -13.10
C GLU A 139 -8.60 1.24 -12.55
N TYR A 140 -8.84 0.32 -11.66
CA TYR A 140 -10.20 -0.06 -11.25
C TYR A 140 -11.01 1.08 -10.62
N PRO A 141 -10.48 1.93 -9.72
CA PRO A 141 -11.23 3.09 -9.23
C PRO A 141 -11.64 4.06 -10.35
N PHE A 142 -10.73 4.29 -11.29
CA PHE A 142 -11.00 5.13 -12.47
C PHE A 142 -12.08 4.51 -13.37
N LEU A 143 -12.00 3.23 -13.67
CA LEU A 143 -12.99 2.55 -14.51
C LEU A 143 -14.37 2.58 -13.85
N SER A 144 -14.45 2.34 -12.54
CA SER A 144 -15.70 2.47 -11.79
C SER A 144 -16.28 3.88 -11.86
N TRP A 145 -15.42 4.90 -11.73
CA TRP A 145 -15.87 6.28 -11.81
C TRP A 145 -16.40 6.63 -13.21
N MET A 146 -15.66 6.27 -14.27
CA MET A 146 -16.14 6.49 -15.65
C MET A 146 -17.48 5.79 -15.92
N ALA A 147 -17.64 4.58 -15.39
CA ALA A 147 -18.89 3.86 -15.51
C ALA A 147 -20.07 4.56 -14.79
N HIS A 148 -19.85 5.11 -13.59
CA HIS A 148 -20.83 5.92 -12.87
C HIS A 148 -21.23 7.17 -13.67
N LEU A 149 -20.27 7.82 -14.34
CA LEU A 149 -20.51 8.98 -15.20
C LEU A 149 -21.12 8.59 -16.56
N LYS A 150 -21.22 7.29 -16.87
CA LYS A 150 -21.63 6.74 -18.17
C LYS A 150 -20.73 7.25 -19.32
N ILE A 151 -19.45 7.39 -19.06
CA ILE A 151 -18.42 7.78 -20.03
C ILE A 151 -17.65 6.54 -20.47
N PRO A 152 -17.74 6.10 -21.73
CA PRO A 152 -16.98 4.98 -22.25
C PRO A 152 -15.46 5.22 -22.17
N THR A 153 -14.70 4.17 -21.87
CA THR A 153 -13.22 4.22 -21.79
C THR A 153 -12.56 3.70 -23.09
N THR A 154 -13.32 3.61 -24.16
CA THR A 154 -12.88 3.12 -25.48
C THR A 154 -12.52 4.22 -26.46
N GLY A 155 -12.49 5.48 -26.00
CA GLY A 155 -12.22 6.64 -26.84
C GLY A 155 -13.48 7.15 -27.57
N GLY A 156 -13.26 8.05 -28.54
CA GLY A 156 -14.34 8.70 -29.30
C GLY A 156 -14.84 10.00 -28.65
N ALA A 157 -15.78 10.67 -29.32
CA ALA A 157 -16.27 11.99 -28.89
C ALA A 157 -17.03 11.94 -27.55
N ASP A 158 -17.72 10.84 -27.27
CA ASP A 158 -18.52 10.65 -26.06
C ASP A 158 -17.78 9.89 -24.95
N GLY A 159 -16.57 9.40 -25.25
CA GLY A 159 -15.74 8.61 -24.32
C GLY A 159 -14.42 9.26 -24.00
N VAL A 160 -13.63 8.60 -23.17
CA VAL A 160 -12.25 8.96 -22.88
C VAL A 160 -11.28 7.99 -23.54
N THR A 161 -10.16 8.53 -24.05
CA THR A 161 -9.02 7.72 -24.47
C THR A 161 -8.13 7.50 -23.27
N VAL A 162 -7.93 6.24 -22.88
CA VAL A 162 -7.07 5.90 -21.73
C VAL A 162 -5.64 5.74 -22.21
N LEU A 163 -4.76 6.57 -21.66
CA LEU A 163 -3.30 6.50 -21.86
C LEU A 163 -2.67 5.74 -20.68
N LYS A 164 -1.92 4.66 -20.96
CA LYS A 164 -1.17 3.97 -19.91
C LYS A 164 -0.10 4.91 -19.35
N GLN A 165 -0.24 5.25 -18.07
CA GLN A 165 0.66 6.13 -17.32
C GLN A 165 1.72 5.29 -16.61
N GLY A 166 2.98 5.77 -16.64
CA GLY A 166 4.07 5.27 -15.81
C GLY A 166 4.09 5.92 -14.42
N PHE A 167 5.27 5.98 -13.81
CA PHE A 167 5.44 6.56 -12.46
C PHE A 167 5.74 8.07 -12.47
N ASN A 168 5.79 8.71 -13.63
CA ASN A 168 6.07 10.14 -13.81
C ASN A 168 4.84 10.92 -14.31
N VAL A 169 4.96 12.23 -14.37
CA VAL A 169 3.90 13.16 -14.78
C VAL A 169 4.06 13.69 -16.21
N ASP A 170 5.00 13.15 -16.98
CA ASP A 170 5.30 13.58 -18.35
C ASP A 170 4.10 13.65 -19.28
N PRO A 171 3.12 12.71 -19.23
CA PRO A 171 1.94 12.81 -20.09
C PRO A 171 1.14 14.11 -19.91
N LEU A 172 1.12 14.68 -18.69
CA LEU A 172 0.49 15.97 -18.43
C LEU A 172 1.36 17.12 -18.92
N LEU A 173 2.65 17.10 -18.55
CA LEU A 173 3.59 18.18 -18.90
C LEU A 173 3.78 18.33 -20.40
N GLN A 174 3.79 17.22 -21.13
CA GLN A 174 3.90 17.17 -22.60
C GLN A 174 2.55 17.30 -23.30
N LYS A 175 1.45 17.54 -22.56
CA LYS A 175 0.08 17.67 -23.09
C LYS A 175 -0.39 16.47 -23.92
N GLN A 176 0.13 15.28 -23.62
CA GLN A 176 -0.31 14.02 -24.21
C GLN A 176 -1.64 13.57 -23.59
N ALA A 177 -1.91 13.99 -22.35
CA ALA A 177 -3.15 13.78 -21.63
C ALA A 177 -3.68 15.10 -21.06
N ALA A 178 -5.00 15.30 -21.11
CA ALA A 178 -5.68 16.44 -20.49
C ALA A 178 -5.63 16.37 -18.96
N CYS A 179 -5.73 15.17 -18.43
CA CYS A 179 -5.61 14.85 -17.02
C CYS A 179 -4.76 13.58 -16.85
N ILE A 180 -4.16 13.41 -15.67
CA ILE A 180 -3.45 12.20 -15.27
C ILE A 180 -3.89 11.76 -13.90
N SER A 181 -3.75 10.46 -13.61
CA SER A 181 -3.85 9.93 -12.25
C SER A 181 -2.71 10.48 -11.40
N THR A 182 -3.02 10.95 -10.22
CA THR A 182 -2.07 11.48 -9.24
C THR A 182 -2.51 11.08 -7.84
N MET A 183 -1.55 11.03 -6.92
CA MET A 183 -1.84 10.92 -5.50
C MET A 183 -1.65 12.28 -4.84
N THR A 184 -2.46 12.59 -3.83
CA THR A 184 -2.34 13.82 -3.02
C THR A 184 -0.95 13.98 -2.41
N TYR A 185 -0.24 12.87 -2.20
CA TYR A 185 1.08 12.83 -1.58
C TYR A 185 2.25 12.72 -2.56
N ASN A 186 2.03 12.37 -3.84
CA ASN A 186 3.12 12.09 -4.78
C ASN A 186 3.03 12.94 -6.07
N GLU A 187 2.39 12.44 -7.13
CA GLU A 187 2.48 13.01 -8.49
C GLU A 187 1.94 14.45 -8.57
N TYR A 188 0.96 14.80 -7.76
CA TYR A 188 0.50 16.19 -7.67
C TYR A 188 1.67 17.15 -7.39
N TRP A 189 2.54 16.76 -6.46
CA TRP A 189 3.69 17.59 -6.10
C TRP A 189 4.81 17.53 -7.14
N GLN A 190 4.92 16.43 -7.90
CA GLN A 190 5.82 16.37 -9.05
C GLN A 190 5.38 17.37 -10.13
N VAL A 191 4.06 17.51 -10.38
CA VAL A 191 3.52 18.53 -11.29
C VAL A 191 3.86 19.96 -10.82
N ILE A 192 3.69 20.21 -9.52
CA ILE A 192 4.05 21.52 -8.92
C ILE A 192 5.56 21.78 -9.01
N ASP A 193 6.39 20.81 -8.68
CA ASP A 193 7.85 20.95 -8.73
C ASP A 193 8.37 21.08 -10.18
N ALA A 194 7.63 20.60 -11.19
CA ALA A 194 7.89 20.85 -12.60
C ALA A 194 7.51 22.28 -13.06
N GLY A 195 7.00 23.13 -12.15
CA GLY A 195 6.74 24.55 -12.41
C GLY A 195 5.30 24.90 -12.78
N ILE A 196 4.38 23.93 -12.78
CA ILE A 196 2.94 24.21 -12.98
C ILE A 196 2.38 24.79 -11.68
N LYS A 197 1.71 25.94 -11.78
CA LYS A 197 1.11 26.57 -10.59
C LYS A 197 -0.18 25.85 -10.18
N PRO A 198 -0.49 25.78 -8.87
CA PRO A 198 -1.77 25.22 -8.41
C PRO A 198 -2.99 25.88 -9.10
N ASP A 199 -2.91 27.19 -9.38
CA ASP A 199 -3.98 27.93 -10.05
C ASP A 199 -4.17 27.53 -11.51
N ASP A 200 -3.23 26.83 -12.14
CA ASP A 200 -3.32 26.32 -13.50
C ASP A 200 -3.86 24.88 -13.55
N LEU A 201 -4.17 24.31 -12.38
CA LEU A 201 -4.66 22.93 -12.21
C LEU A 201 -6.12 22.89 -11.78
N ILE A 202 -6.79 21.83 -12.18
CA ILE A 202 -8.04 21.35 -11.60
C ILE A 202 -7.80 19.95 -11.10
N THR A 203 -8.22 19.65 -9.88
CA THR A 203 -8.09 18.33 -9.27
C THR A 203 -9.45 17.76 -8.89
N PHE A 204 -9.68 16.51 -9.22
CA PHE A 204 -10.86 15.74 -8.84
C PHE A 204 -10.40 14.64 -7.87
N GLN A 205 -10.69 14.85 -6.59
CA GLN A 205 -10.35 13.87 -5.54
C GLN A 205 -11.43 12.80 -5.46
N TYR A 206 -11.06 11.54 -5.56
CA TYR A 206 -12.01 10.41 -5.56
C TYR A 206 -12.86 10.37 -4.29
N GLU A 207 -12.33 10.82 -3.14
CA GLU A 207 -13.09 10.99 -1.90
C GLU A 207 -14.26 11.99 -2.07
N LYS A 208 -14.02 13.11 -2.76
CA LYS A 208 -15.03 14.16 -2.99
C LYS A 208 -16.01 13.79 -4.07
N GLU A 209 -15.59 12.98 -5.04
CA GLU A 209 -16.43 12.48 -6.12
C GLU A 209 -17.30 11.28 -5.69
N GLY A 210 -17.13 10.79 -4.45
CA GLY A 210 -17.89 9.67 -3.90
C GLY A 210 -17.55 8.30 -4.50
N VAL A 211 -16.35 8.18 -5.10
CA VAL A 211 -15.85 6.96 -5.73
C VAL A 211 -14.55 6.45 -5.10
N ALA A 212 -14.22 6.93 -3.90
CA ALA A 212 -13.06 6.49 -3.17
C ALA A 212 -13.15 5.01 -2.82
N THR A 213 -11.99 4.35 -2.90
CA THR A 213 -11.80 2.94 -2.54
C THR A 213 -10.63 2.80 -1.56
N LEU A 214 -10.58 1.71 -0.81
CA LEU A 214 -9.49 1.44 0.12
C LEU A 214 -8.18 1.17 -0.63
N GLU A 215 -7.12 1.86 -0.22
CA GLU A 215 -5.75 1.77 -0.74
C GLU A 215 -4.86 1.00 0.24
N ASP A 216 -3.71 0.57 -0.23
CA ASP A 216 -2.55 0.06 0.53
C ASP A 216 -2.85 -0.80 1.77
N GLY A 217 -3.74 -1.78 1.58
CA GLY A 217 -3.97 -2.84 2.57
C GLY A 217 -2.93 -3.94 2.47
N LEU A 218 -2.81 -4.74 3.53
CA LEU A 218 -1.97 -5.94 3.59
C LEU A 218 -2.82 -7.18 3.27
N TYR A 219 -2.34 -7.99 2.32
CA TYR A 219 -3.06 -9.17 1.84
C TYR A 219 -2.19 -10.41 1.85
N VAL A 220 -2.82 -11.54 2.19
CA VAL A 220 -2.25 -12.88 2.15
C VAL A 220 -3.20 -13.84 1.42
N LEU A 221 -2.73 -15.04 1.11
CA LEU A 221 -3.61 -16.11 0.61
C LEU A 221 -4.41 -16.74 1.75
N GLU A 222 -5.71 -16.96 1.55
CA GLU A 222 -6.64 -17.53 2.53
C GLU A 222 -6.17 -18.89 3.07
N ASP A 223 -5.64 -19.76 2.20
CA ASP A 223 -5.16 -21.08 2.61
C ASP A 223 -3.98 -21.01 3.58
N LYS A 224 -3.14 -19.98 3.49
CA LYS A 224 -2.05 -19.77 4.43
C LYS A 224 -2.51 -19.44 5.84
N LEU A 225 -3.66 -18.79 5.98
CA LEU A 225 -4.25 -18.49 7.30
C LEU A 225 -4.78 -19.74 8.03
N LYS A 226 -4.86 -20.90 7.38
CA LYS A 226 -5.18 -22.18 8.03
C LYS A 226 -4.00 -22.74 8.83
N ASP A 227 -2.79 -22.32 8.52
CA ASP A 227 -1.58 -22.69 9.26
C ASP A 227 -1.42 -21.77 10.49
N PRO A 228 -1.49 -22.30 11.73
CA PRO A 228 -1.33 -21.50 12.94
C PRO A 228 0.04 -20.79 13.03
N ALA A 229 1.11 -21.40 12.53
CA ALA A 229 2.45 -20.79 12.55
C ALA A 229 2.52 -19.59 11.60
N PHE A 230 1.93 -19.71 10.39
CA PHE A 230 1.85 -18.58 9.47
C PHE A 230 0.97 -17.46 10.04
N LYS A 231 -0.16 -17.80 10.68
CA LYS A 231 -1.06 -16.84 11.32
C LYS A 231 -0.33 -16.05 12.42
N GLU A 232 0.40 -16.74 13.32
CA GLU A 232 1.22 -16.11 14.36
C GLU A 232 2.30 -15.19 13.75
N LYS A 233 2.98 -15.64 12.68
CA LYS A 233 3.95 -14.84 11.94
C LYS A 233 3.34 -13.55 11.39
N MET A 234 2.12 -13.59 10.84
CA MET A 234 1.41 -12.40 10.35
C MET A 234 0.96 -11.48 11.48
N VAL A 235 0.58 -12.00 12.65
CA VAL A 235 0.28 -11.18 13.85
C VAL A 235 1.50 -10.36 14.26
N LYS A 236 2.66 -10.99 14.36
CA LYS A 236 3.93 -10.33 14.67
C LYS A 236 4.30 -9.29 13.61
N PHE A 237 4.17 -9.64 12.32
CA PHE A 237 4.45 -8.75 11.20
C PHE A 237 3.54 -7.51 11.21
N VAL A 238 2.24 -7.67 11.39
CA VAL A 238 1.30 -6.56 11.45
C VAL A 238 1.57 -5.66 12.66
N ARG A 239 1.85 -6.24 13.84
CA ARG A 239 2.18 -5.47 15.05
C ARG A 239 3.40 -4.58 14.83
N ALA A 240 4.49 -5.14 14.32
CA ALA A 240 5.70 -4.39 14.02
C ALA A 240 5.49 -3.34 12.93
N SER A 241 4.75 -3.69 11.87
CA SER A 241 4.41 -2.76 10.78
C SER A 241 3.60 -1.56 11.28
N MET A 242 2.59 -1.80 12.12
CA MET A 242 1.78 -0.71 12.68
C MET A 242 2.57 0.15 13.68
N LYS A 243 3.51 -0.45 14.45
CA LYS A 243 4.46 0.31 15.28
C LYS A 243 5.34 1.22 14.40
N GLY A 244 5.83 0.72 13.27
CA GLY A 244 6.60 1.48 12.30
C GLY A 244 5.79 2.60 11.65
N SER A 245 4.53 2.34 11.28
CA SER A 245 3.63 3.35 10.70
C SER A 245 3.37 4.48 11.69
N LYS A 246 3.09 4.16 12.94
CA LYS A 246 2.91 5.17 13.99
C LYS A 246 4.18 6.01 14.20
N TYR A 247 5.35 5.36 14.24
CA TYR A 247 6.62 6.08 14.34
C TYR A 247 6.82 7.03 13.16
N ALA A 248 6.54 6.57 11.93
CA ALA A 248 6.67 7.37 10.72
C ALA A 248 5.71 8.59 10.71
N GLU A 249 4.51 8.48 11.27
CA GLU A 249 3.58 9.59 11.46
C GLU A 249 4.12 10.64 12.45
N GLU A 250 4.76 10.20 13.52
CA GLU A 250 5.30 11.06 14.57
C GLU A 250 6.67 11.67 14.20
N HIS A 251 7.42 11.04 13.27
CA HIS A 251 8.79 11.39 12.87
C HIS A 251 8.95 11.43 11.34
N THR A 252 8.13 12.24 10.67
CA THR A 252 8.00 12.24 9.20
C THR A 252 9.30 12.51 8.46
N ASP A 253 10.18 13.39 8.97
CA ASP A 253 11.46 13.71 8.32
C ASP A 253 12.43 12.53 8.39
N GLU A 254 12.56 11.91 9.57
CA GLU A 254 13.41 10.73 9.77
C GLU A 254 12.89 9.52 8.98
N ALA A 255 11.56 9.32 8.95
CA ALA A 255 10.96 8.26 8.14
C ALA A 255 11.25 8.45 6.63
N ALA A 256 11.24 9.68 6.14
CA ALA A 256 11.60 9.98 4.76
C ALA A 256 13.08 9.69 4.48
N GLU A 257 13.98 9.99 5.41
CA GLU A 257 15.41 9.68 5.32
C GLU A 257 15.65 8.17 5.27
N ILE A 258 15.02 7.40 6.15
CA ILE A 258 15.08 5.93 6.14
C ILE A 258 14.60 5.36 4.79
N VAL A 259 13.53 5.91 4.23
CA VAL A 259 13.04 5.48 2.89
C VAL A 259 14.08 5.76 1.81
N LEU A 260 14.73 6.93 1.83
CA LEU A 260 15.77 7.30 0.86
C LEU A 260 16.99 6.37 0.93
N GLU A 261 17.40 5.95 2.12
CA GLU A 261 18.49 5.00 2.30
C GLU A 261 18.18 3.62 1.69
N ASN A 262 16.88 3.28 1.57
CA ASN A 262 16.40 2.05 0.95
C ASN A 262 16.05 2.19 -0.53
N ASP A 263 16.11 3.39 -1.13
CA ASP A 263 15.82 3.60 -2.54
C ASP A 263 17.03 3.25 -3.42
N ALA A 264 17.07 2.02 -3.90
CA ALA A 264 18.11 1.57 -4.82
C ALA A 264 18.01 2.19 -6.22
N SER A 265 16.90 2.84 -6.58
CA SER A 265 16.71 3.46 -7.89
C SER A 265 17.40 4.82 -8.03
N GLY A 266 17.62 5.51 -6.90
CA GLY A 266 18.11 6.88 -6.87
C GLY A 266 17.16 7.91 -7.52
N ALA A 267 15.91 7.52 -7.76
CA ALA A 267 14.92 8.40 -8.40
C ALA A 267 14.24 9.35 -7.41
N GLN A 268 14.35 9.08 -6.11
CA GLN A 268 13.69 9.86 -5.07
C GLN A 268 14.58 11.02 -4.61
N THR A 269 13.97 12.14 -4.22
CA THR A 269 14.66 13.28 -3.65
C THR A 269 14.22 13.53 -2.21
N GLU A 270 15.13 13.97 -1.36
CA GLU A 270 14.85 14.26 0.05
C GLU A 270 13.66 15.22 0.22
N LYS A 271 13.66 16.34 -0.49
CA LYS A 271 12.57 17.33 -0.45
C LYS A 271 11.22 16.70 -0.77
N HIS A 272 11.17 15.86 -1.81
CA HIS A 272 9.93 15.23 -2.24
C HIS A 272 9.46 14.16 -1.24
N GLN A 273 10.37 13.34 -0.75
CA GLN A 273 10.03 12.28 0.21
C GLN A 273 9.60 12.83 1.57
N LYS A 274 10.22 13.90 2.09
CA LYS A 274 9.76 14.57 3.32
C LYS A 274 8.34 15.13 3.16
N ARG A 275 8.06 15.76 2.03
CA ARG A 275 6.70 16.23 1.73
C ARG A 275 5.72 15.06 1.61
N MET A 276 6.10 14.01 0.88
CA MET A 276 5.28 12.83 0.70
C MET A 276 4.94 12.18 2.05
N MET A 277 5.92 11.99 2.94
CA MET A 277 5.69 11.40 4.25
C MET A 277 4.70 12.21 5.08
N ALA A 278 4.82 13.54 5.06
CA ALA A 278 3.90 14.43 5.76
C ALA A 278 2.45 14.35 5.21
N GLU A 279 2.28 14.14 3.90
CA GLU A 279 0.95 13.96 3.30
C GLU A 279 0.40 12.55 3.56
N VAL A 280 1.24 11.52 3.51
CA VAL A 280 0.86 10.12 3.83
C VAL A 280 0.38 10.03 5.28
N ALA A 281 1.07 10.67 6.22
CA ALA A 281 0.67 10.70 7.63
C ALA A 281 -0.78 11.21 7.84
N LYS A 282 -1.31 12.04 6.94
CA LYS A 282 -2.71 12.51 7.01
C LYS A 282 -3.71 11.41 6.60
N LEU A 283 -3.31 10.50 5.71
CA LEU A 283 -4.16 9.40 5.21
C LEU A 283 -4.18 8.21 6.17
N THR A 284 -3.14 8.07 6.98
CA THR A 284 -3.01 6.99 7.99
C THR A 284 -3.37 7.46 9.40
N ALA A 285 -3.48 8.78 9.63
CA ALA A 285 -3.71 9.36 10.95
C ALA A 285 -4.86 8.71 11.71
N GLY A 286 -4.54 8.24 12.92
CA GLY A 286 -5.50 7.55 13.79
C GLY A 286 -5.88 6.15 13.34
N SER A 287 -5.18 5.57 12.35
CA SER A 287 -5.33 4.17 12.00
C SER A 287 -4.73 3.28 13.09
N ASN A 288 -5.49 2.27 13.47
CA ASN A 288 -4.97 1.15 14.25
C ASN A 288 -4.66 -0.07 13.36
N GLY A 289 -4.76 0.06 12.03
CA GLY A 289 -4.55 -1.02 11.09
C GLY A 289 -5.74 -1.96 10.89
N ALA A 290 -6.82 -1.84 11.68
CA ALA A 290 -8.02 -2.63 11.44
C ALA A 290 -8.83 -2.04 10.27
N LEU A 291 -9.36 -2.92 9.42
CA LEU A 291 -10.25 -2.54 8.34
C LEU A 291 -11.59 -2.03 8.91
N ASP A 292 -12.07 -0.89 8.43
CA ASP A 292 -13.42 -0.39 8.72
C ASP A 292 -14.42 -1.01 7.75
N GLU A 293 -15.46 -1.66 8.30
CA GLU A 293 -16.47 -2.35 7.49
C GLU A 293 -17.30 -1.40 6.62
N ALA A 294 -17.51 -0.15 7.06
CA ALA A 294 -18.21 0.85 6.26
C ALA A 294 -17.38 1.27 5.05
N ASP A 295 -16.06 1.41 5.20
CA ASP A 295 -15.15 1.72 4.12
C ASP A 295 -15.00 0.55 3.14
N TYR A 296 -14.99 -0.68 3.65
CA TYR A 296 -15.06 -1.89 2.82
C TYR A 296 -16.36 -1.91 2.00
N THR A 297 -17.50 -1.72 2.65
CA THR A 297 -18.81 -1.71 2.00
C THR A 297 -18.90 -0.62 0.92
N ARG A 298 -18.39 0.59 1.20
CA ARG A 298 -18.28 1.68 0.23
C ARG A 298 -17.44 1.26 -0.99
N THR A 299 -16.28 0.65 -0.74
CA THR A 299 -15.40 0.15 -1.81
C THR A 299 -16.12 -0.88 -2.68
N VAL A 300 -16.73 -1.90 -2.08
CA VAL A 300 -17.49 -2.93 -2.80
C VAL A 300 -18.62 -2.29 -3.64
N LYS A 301 -19.37 -1.36 -3.06
CA LYS A 301 -20.45 -0.65 -3.77
C LYS A 301 -19.94 0.13 -4.99
N THR A 302 -18.79 0.80 -4.84
CA THR A 302 -18.13 1.51 -5.94
C THR A 302 -17.78 0.56 -7.07
N LEU A 303 -17.23 -0.61 -6.78
CA LEU A 303 -16.78 -1.59 -7.77
C LEU A 303 -17.94 -2.32 -8.46
N LEU A 304 -19.03 -2.59 -7.75
CA LEU A 304 -20.27 -3.15 -8.30
C LEU A 304 -21.03 -2.17 -9.19
N GLY A 305 -20.81 -0.86 -9.00
CA GLY A 305 -21.54 0.21 -9.70
C GLY A 305 -21.15 0.44 -11.15
N GLY A 306 -20.27 -0.38 -11.73
CA GLY A 306 -19.69 -0.21 -13.06
C GLY A 306 -20.62 -0.42 -14.27
N GLY A 307 -21.94 -0.28 -14.12
CA GLY A 307 -22.88 -0.39 -15.23
C GLY A 307 -22.89 -1.78 -15.87
N SER A 308 -22.65 -1.87 -17.19
CA SER A 308 -22.61 -3.15 -17.93
C SER A 308 -21.31 -3.93 -17.78
N ASP A 309 -20.26 -3.29 -17.28
CA ASP A 309 -18.90 -3.89 -17.13
C ASP A 309 -18.30 -3.50 -15.78
N PRO A 310 -18.87 -4.00 -14.67
CA PRO A 310 -18.38 -3.69 -13.33
C PRO A 310 -17.03 -4.37 -13.06
N VAL A 311 -16.22 -3.79 -12.19
CA VAL A 311 -14.92 -4.35 -11.79
C VAL A 311 -15.08 -5.69 -11.07
N ILE A 312 -16.14 -5.83 -10.27
CA ILE A 312 -16.60 -7.07 -9.67
C ILE A 312 -18.09 -7.27 -9.93
N THR A 313 -18.54 -8.51 -10.08
CA THR A 313 -19.95 -8.83 -10.42
C THR A 313 -20.78 -9.18 -9.21
N LYS A 314 -20.14 -9.46 -8.09
CA LYS A 314 -20.79 -9.82 -6.81
C LYS A 314 -19.92 -9.38 -5.63
N GLU A 315 -20.52 -9.25 -4.47
CA GLU A 315 -19.77 -9.02 -3.24
C GLU A 315 -18.89 -10.25 -2.90
N PRO A 316 -17.56 -10.06 -2.75
CA PRO A 316 -16.66 -11.16 -2.44
C PRO A 316 -16.81 -11.61 -0.98
N SER A 317 -17.02 -12.92 -0.75
CA SER A 317 -17.02 -13.50 0.59
C SER A 317 -15.60 -13.75 1.09
N GLY A 318 -15.34 -13.58 2.40
CA GLY A 318 -14.05 -13.90 3.04
C GLY A 318 -12.88 -13.03 2.55
N ALA A 319 -13.15 -11.84 2.04
CA ALA A 319 -12.14 -10.96 1.47
C ALA A 319 -11.27 -10.24 2.52
N TRP A 320 -11.66 -10.28 3.78
CA TRP A 320 -10.95 -9.68 4.90
C TRP A 320 -11.21 -10.42 6.21
N THR A 321 -10.36 -10.17 7.21
CA THR A 321 -10.50 -10.69 8.57
C THR A 321 -9.89 -9.75 9.59
N HIS A 322 -10.48 -9.65 10.78
CA HIS A 322 -9.91 -8.95 11.93
C HIS A 322 -9.03 -9.86 12.81
N GLU A 323 -8.99 -11.19 12.56
CA GLU A 323 -8.24 -12.11 13.43
C GLU A 323 -6.80 -11.70 13.66
N ILE A 324 -6.13 -11.18 12.62
CA ILE A 324 -4.73 -10.77 12.71
C ILE A 324 -4.60 -9.45 13.47
N THR A 325 -5.39 -8.43 13.12
CA THR A 325 -5.34 -7.12 13.78
C THR A 325 -5.80 -7.20 15.23
N ASP A 326 -6.84 -7.98 15.53
CA ASP A 326 -7.31 -8.19 16.91
C ASP A 326 -6.25 -8.83 17.81
N ALA A 327 -5.41 -9.71 17.25
CA ALA A 327 -4.31 -10.32 17.98
C ALA A 327 -3.06 -9.43 18.03
N ALA A 328 -2.81 -8.65 16.98
CA ALA A 328 -1.62 -7.79 16.86
C ALA A 328 -1.69 -6.52 17.72
N LEU A 329 -2.89 -5.97 17.92
CA LEU A 329 -3.11 -4.62 18.47
C LEU A 329 -3.70 -4.62 19.90
N LYS A 330 -3.58 -5.74 20.59
CA LYS A 330 -4.00 -5.92 21.99
C LYS A 330 -3.08 -5.24 22.99
#